data_ff47afe708c5bc91f27e834099cf2672
#
_entry.id   ff47afe708c5bc91f27e834099cf2672
#
_cell.length_a   1.000
_cell.length_b   1.000
_cell.length_c   1.000
_cell.angle_alpha   90.00
_cell.angle_beta   90.00
_cell.angle_gamma   90.00
#
_symmetry.space_group_name_H-M   'P 1'
#
loop_
_entity.id
_entity.type
_entity.pdbx_description
1 polymer ?
#
loop_
_entity_poly.entity_id
_entity_poly.type
_entity_poly.pdbx_seq_one_letter_code
_entity_poly.pdbx_strand_id
1 'polypeptide(L)'
;MEELDKMVGQTGIKKQIRDFVELARHYSHEGVKLSSRMSLQWCLTGNSAMGKGTVARIIARLYKAMGIVDKGQVFDFKVERMIGLMEDEAQRSIGEALVKSSGGILLFDEDSPKLNEAVGFRERVRALLMNQMAEHPGSYIIIYAEPRNRVSGINGDAEHMSDLVNVLVFEDYTKEELMIILKRRLEKERMKMTATARQYMTVFIGSLVATEERSHASSRLMRIVADLIVRNCLQRMAKSNRTSTVKEVISVQKQDVAMFTEAFVAGVMNERKRIGFI
;
A
#
# COMPACT_ATOMS: atom_id res chain seq x y z
N MET A 1 -1.02 14.89 -9.48
CA MET A 1 -0.19 14.11 -10.41
C MET A 1 1.25 13.95 -9.95
N GLU A 2 1.95 14.99 -9.47
CA GLU A 2 3.36 14.90 -9.01
C GLU A 2 3.63 13.79 -7.98
N GLU A 3 2.71 13.52 -7.06
CA GLU A 3 2.88 12.44 -6.07
C GLU A 3 2.82 11.07 -6.72
N LEU A 4 1.98 10.89 -7.73
CA LEU A 4 1.89 9.67 -8.52
C LEU A 4 3.20 9.43 -9.28
N ASP A 5 3.79 10.48 -9.83
CA ASP A 5 5.06 10.42 -10.56
C ASP A 5 6.25 10.08 -9.64
N LYS A 6 6.19 10.55 -8.40
CA LYS A 6 7.20 10.24 -7.36
C LYS A 6 7.18 8.79 -6.89
N MET A 7 6.12 8.02 -7.14
CA MET A 7 6.11 6.60 -6.81
C MET A 7 7.19 5.86 -7.60
N VAL A 8 7.80 4.86 -6.97
CA VAL A 8 8.75 3.97 -7.64
C VAL A 8 7.98 2.88 -8.35
N GLY A 9 8.35 2.56 -9.59
CA GLY A 9 7.71 1.51 -10.39
C GLY A 9 6.25 1.79 -10.73
N GLN A 10 5.46 0.73 -10.83
CA GLN A 10 4.01 0.75 -11.02
C GLN A 10 3.57 1.56 -12.26
N THR A 11 4.29 1.40 -13.37
CA THR A 11 4.07 2.18 -14.60
C THR A 11 2.68 2.01 -15.18
N GLY A 12 2.14 0.78 -15.15
CA GLY A 12 0.78 0.47 -15.58
C GLY A 12 -0.27 1.22 -14.78
N ILE A 13 -0.14 1.22 -13.45
CA ILE A 13 -1.04 1.95 -12.53
C ILE A 13 -0.99 3.45 -12.80
N LYS A 14 0.21 4.01 -12.97
CA LYS A 14 0.37 5.43 -13.28
C LYS A 14 -0.34 5.82 -14.58
N LYS A 15 -0.24 4.98 -15.60
CA LYS A 15 -0.93 5.20 -16.87
C LYS A 15 -2.45 5.16 -16.68
N GLN A 16 -2.97 4.09 -16.07
CA GLN A 16 -4.43 3.94 -15.87
C GLN A 16 -5.04 5.09 -15.06
N ILE A 17 -4.35 5.58 -14.03
CA ILE A 17 -4.83 6.74 -13.25
C ILE A 17 -4.80 8.02 -14.10
N ARG A 18 -3.79 8.23 -14.97
CA ARG A 18 -3.75 9.37 -15.88
C ARG A 18 -4.90 9.32 -16.88
N ASP A 19 -5.09 8.17 -17.51
CA ASP A 19 -6.17 7.94 -18.49
C ASP A 19 -7.54 8.22 -17.83
N PHE A 20 -7.74 7.76 -16.59
CA PHE A 20 -8.95 8.07 -15.82
C PHE A 20 -9.13 9.57 -15.57
N VAL A 21 -8.08 10.29 -15.18
CA VAL A 21 -8.14 11.73 -14.93
C VAL A 21 -8.42 12.51 -16.21
N GLU A 22 -7.86 12.11 -17.35
CA GLU A 22 -8.10 12.73 -18.64
C GLU A 22 -9.57 12.55 -19.07
N LEU A 23 -10.10 11.34 -18.94
CA LEU A 23 -11.49 11.04 -19.22
C LEU A 23 -12.44 11.81 -18.29
N ALA A 24 -12.11 11.88 -17.00
CA ALA A 24 -12.88 12.64 -16.01
C ALA A 24 -12.93 14.14 -16.34
N ARG A 25 -11.82 14.71 -16.81
CA ARG A 25 -11.77 16.11 -17.26
C ARG A 25 -12.64 16.35 -18.49
N HIS A 26 -12.61 15.44 -19.45
CA HIS A 26 -13.44 15.52 -20.66
C HIS A 26 -14.93 15.60 -20.29
N TYR A 27 -15.43 14.68 -19.47
CA TYR A 27 -16.83 14.70 -19.02
C TYR A 27 -17.17 15.95 -18.18
N SER A 28 -16.25 16.44 -17.37
CA SER A 28 -16.45 17.68 -16.62
C SER A 28 -16.60 18.89 -17.53
N HIS A 29 -15.84 18.96 -18.63
CA HIS A 29 -15.99 20.02 -19.64
C HIS A 29 -17.33 19.96 -20.38
N GLU A 30 -17.88 18.78 -20.57
CA GLU A 30 -19.21 18.58 -21.17
C GLU A 30 -20.35 18.84 -20.17
N GLY A 31 -20.08 19.16 -18.93
CA GLY A 31 -21.08 19.36 -17.88
C GLY A 31 -21.78 18.06 -17.44
N VAL A 32 -21.21 16.89 -17.75
CA VAL A 32 -21.78 15.59 -17.44
C VAL A 32 -21.32 15.15 -16.04
N LYS A 33 -22.27 14.68 -15.20
CA LYS A 33 -21.94 14.12 -13.90
C LYS A 33 -21.13 12.83 -14.05
N LEU A 34 -19.90 12.80 -13.54
CA LEU A 34 -18.96 11.68 -13.67
C LEU A 34 -19.56 10.34 -13.25
N SER A 35 -20.26 10.29 -12.12
CA SER A 35 -20.86 9.06 -11.60
C SER A 35 -21.92 8.42 -12.50
N SER A 36 -22.43 9.15 -13.51
CA SER A 36 -23.38 8.61 -14.50
C SER A 36 -22.69 7.97 -15.72
N ARG A 37 -21.37 8.15 -15.86
CA ARG A 37 -20.61 7.70 -17.03
C ARG A 37 -19.46 6.76 -16.71
N MET A 38 -18.98 6.78 -15.47
CA MET A 38 -17.87 5.94 -15.07
C MET A 38 -17.95 5.60 -13.59
N SER A 39 -17.45 4.44 -13.22
CA SER A 39 -17.33 4.06 -11.81
C SER A 39 -16.31 4.93 -11.09
N LEU A 40 -16.64 5.33 -9.87
CA LEU A 40 -15.73 6.00 -8.94
C LEU A 40 -15.10 5.02 -7.94
N GLN A 41 -15.49 3.75 -8.01
CA GLN A 41 -14.96 2.68 -7.16
C GLN A 41 -13.68 2.09 -7.75
N TRP A 42 -12.77 1.63 -6.91
CA TRP A 42 -11.51 1.00 -7.32
C TRP A 42 -11.26 -0.30 -6.58
N CYS A 43 -10.67 -1.25 -7.28
CA CYS A 43 -10.08 -2.45 -6.70
C CYS A 43 -8.56 -2.44 -6.89
N LEU A 44 -7.80 -2.45 -5.80
CA LEU A 44 -6.35 -2.45 -5.78
C LEU A 44 -5.88 -3.87 -5.41
N THR A 45 -5.42 -4.64 -6.39
CA THR A 45 -4.99 -6.02 -6.17
C THR A 45 -3.48 -6.17 -6.31
N GLY A 46 -2.86 -6.98 -5.47
CA GLY A 46 -1.42 -7.22 -5.47
C GLY A 46 -0.90 -7.63 -4.11
N ASN A 47 0.37 -8.02 -4.05
CA ASN A 47 1.03 -8.43 -2.82
C ASN A 47 1.04 -7.31 -1.76
N SER A 48 1.21 -7.70 -0.49
CA SER A 48 1.22 -6.75 0.63
C SER A 48 2.36 -5.74 0.49
N ALA A 49 2.10 -4.50 0.93
CA ALA A 49 3.07 -3.41 0.92
C ALA A 49 3.65 -3.00 -0.47
N MET A 50 2.91 -3.27 -1.56
CA MET A 50 3.24 -2.78 -2.90
C MET A 50 2.79 -1.33 -3.16
N GLY A 51 2.18 -0.69 -2.17
CA GLY A 51 1.79 0.73 -2.28
C GLY A 51 0.29 0.97 -2.45
N LYS A 52 -0.57 -0.03 -2.31
CA LYS A 52 -2.04 0.09 -2.42
C LYS A 52 -2.60 1.27 -1.63
N GLY A 53 -2.31 1.35 -0.32
CA GLY A 53 -2.75 2.47 0.51
C GLY A 53 -2.18 3.84 0.11
N THR A 54 -1.01 3.88 -0.52
CA THR A 54 -0.45 5.14 -1.07
C THR A 54 -1.25 5.59 -2.28
N VAL A 55 -1.56 4.67 -3.19
CA VAL A 55 -2.39 4.95 -4.38
C VAL A 55 -3.80 5.37 -3.97
N ALA A 56 -4.42 4.69 -3.00
CA ALA A 56 -5.73 5.10 -2.48
C ALA A 56 -5.74 6.57 -1.99
N ARG A 57 -4.69 7.00 -1.28
CA ARG A 57 -4.56 8.41 -0.84
C ARG A 57 -4.34 9.37 -2.00
N ILE A 58 -3.62 8.95 -3.05
CA ILE A 58 -3.45 9.76 -4.26
C ILE A 58 -4.79 9.92 -4.97
N ILE A 59 -5.55 8.84 -5.15
CA ILE A 59 -6.89 8.87 -5.75
C ILE A 59 -7.82 9.81 -4.95
N ALA A 60 -7.82 9.73 -3.62
CA ALA A 60 -8.63 10.61 -2.78
C ALA A 60 -8.31 12.10 -2.99
N ARG A 61 -7.03 12.46 -3.10
CA ARG A 61 -6.62 13.83 -3.38
C ARG A 61 -6.97 14.28 -4.81
N LEU A 62 -6.87 13.37 -5.77
CA LEU A 62 -7.33 13.65 -7.14
C LEU A 62 -8.83 13.89 -7.19
N TYR A 63 -9.62 13.06 -6.51
CA TYR A 63 -11.07 13.20 -6.42
C TYR A 63 -11.48 14.52 -5.75
N LYS A 64 -10.77 14.93 -4.68
CA LYS A 64 -10.97 16.25 -4.09
C LYS A 64 -10.64 17.37 -5.08
N ALA A 65 -9.52 17.28 -5.79
CA ALA A 65 -9.12 18.29 -6.76
C ALA A 65 -10.09 18.40 -7.95
N MET A 66 -10.80 17.33 -8.27
CA MET A 66 -11.85 17.27 -9.30
C MET A 66 -13.25 17.61 -8.77
N GLY A 67 -13.40 17.91 -7.47
CA GLY A 67 -14.69 18.20 -6.86
C GLY A 67 -15.62 17.00 -6.73
N ILE A 68 -15.10 15.76 -6.82
CA ILE A 68 -15.88 14.52 -6.68
C ILE A 68 -16.18 14.24 -5.20
N VAL A 69 -15.25 14.56 -4.32
CA VAL A 69 -15.37 14.44 -2.86
C VAL A 69 -15.00 15.75 -2.18
N ASP A 70 -15.62 16.05 -1.04
CA ASP A 70 -15.35 17.25 -0.26
C ASP A 70 -14.03 17.17 0.50
N LYS A 71 -13.70 15.96 0.98
CA LYS A 71 -12.50 15.67 1.78
C LYS A 71 -11.56 14.78 0.99
N GLY A 72 -10.31 15.20 0.79
CA GLY A 72 -9.28 14.35 0.16
C GLY A 72 -8.67 13.34 1.14
N GLN A 73 -9.48 12.79 2.04
CA GLN A 73 -9.08 11.87 3.11
C GLN A 73 -9.51 10.45 2.77
N VAL A 74 -8.71 9.50 3.27
CA VAL A 74 -9.01 8.07 3.20
C VAL A 74 -9.20 7.56 4.62
N PHE A 75 -10.33 6.95 4.88
CA PHE A 75 -10.57 6.17 6.09
C PHE A 75 -10.14 4.73 5.83
N ASP A 76 -9.10 4.30 6.54
CA ASP A 76 -8.51 2.95 6.40
C ASP A 76 -9.26 1.97 7.32
N PHE A 77 -10.10 1.12 6.71
CA PHE A 77 -10.88 0.09 7.40
C PHE A 77 -10.27 -1.29 7.14
N LYS A 78 -9.66 -1.87 8.16
CA LYS A 78 -9.04 -3.19 8.10
C LYS A 78 -10.01 -4.30 8.44
N VAL A 79 -10.35 -5.11 7.46
CA VAL A 79 -11.31 -6.23 7.60
C VAL A 79 -10.85 -7.26 8.64
N GLU A 80 -9.54 -7.44 8.84
CA GLU A 80 -9.02 -8.35 9.86
C GLU A 80 -9.50 -8.04 11.30
N ARG A 81 -9.87 -6.77 11.57
CA ARG A 81 -10.38 -6.35 12.89
C ARG A 81 -11.76 -6.89 13.21
N MET A 82 -12.44 -7.41 12.21
CA MET A 82 -13.77 -7.98 12.36
C MET A 82 -13.74 -9.49 12.65
N ILE A 83 -12.55 -10.12 12.59
CA ILE A 83 -12.41 -11.55 12.90
C ILE A 83 -12.83 -11.77 14.35
N GLY A 84 -13.80 -12.67 14.55
CA GLY A 84 -14.34 -13.02 15.86
C GLY A 84 -15.49 -12.13 16.36
N LEU A 85 -15.88 -11.09 15.62
CA LEU A 85 -17.06 -10.30 15.95
C LEU A 85 -18.35 -11.06 15.59
N MET A 86 -19.40 -10.83 16.37
CA MET A 86 -20.76 -11.23 16.02
C MET A 86 -21.25 -10.39 14.82
N GLU A 87 -22.26 -10.90 14.09
CA GLU A 87 -22.75 -10.25 12.86
C GLU A 87 -23.24 -8.82 13.12
N ASP A 88 -23.99 -8.59 14.20
CA ASP A 88 -24.47 -7.26 14.57
C ASP A 88 -23.34 -6.28 14.90
N GLU A 89 -22.26 -6.76 15.52
CA GLU A 89 -21.08 -5.96 15.81
C GLU A 89 -20.32 -5.62 14.54
N ALA A 90 -20.20 -6.60 13.63
CA ALA A 90 -19.58 -6.42 12.33
C ALA A 90 -20.36 -5.39 11.49
N GLN A 91 -21.69 -5.52 11.44
CA GLN A 91 -22.57 -4.58 10.73
C GLN A 91 -22.46 -3.15 11.30
N ARG A 92 -22.46 -3.01 12.63
CA ARG A 92 -22.26 -1.72 13.29
C ARG A 92 -20.91 -1.10 12.97
N SER A 93 -19.83 -1.91 12.99
CA SER A 93 -18.47 -1.47 12.67
C SER A 93 -18.35 -0.96 11.24
N ILE A 94 -19.01 -1.61 10.28
CA ILE A 94 -19.07 -1.17 8.87
C ILE A 94 -19.86 0.14 8.76
N GLY A 95 -21.01 0.24 9.38
CA GLY A 95 -21.83 1.46 9.38
C GLY A 95 -21.06 2.67 9.92
N GLU A 96 -20.36 2.49 11.05
CA GLU A 96 -19.47 3.54 11.58
C GLU A 96 -18.34 3.93 10.62
N ALA A 97 -17.76 2.96 9.92
CA ALA A 97 -16.68 3.23 8.95
C ALA A 97 -17.20 4.03 7.75
N LEU A 98 -18.40 3.70 7.25
CA LEU A 98 -19.06 4.44 6.18
C LEU A 98 -19.34 5.89 6.60
N VAL A 99 -19.93 6.10 7.79
CA VAL A 99 -20.17 7.43 8.33
C VAL A 99 -18.87 8.25 8.48
N LYS A 100 -17.81 7.64 9.03
CA LYS A 100 -16.50 8.28 9.21
C LYS A 100 -15.82 8.63 7.88
N SER A 101 -16.09 7.86 6.83
CA SER A 101 -15.55 8.11 5.48
C SER A 101 -16.38 9.09 4.65
N SER A 102 -17.53 9.55 5.15
CA SER A 102 -18.42 10.46 4.44
C SER A 102 -17.73 11.72 3.94
N GLY A 103 -17.95 12.06 2.69
CA GLY A 103 -17.29 13.16 1.98
C GLY A 103 -15.84 12.89 1.61
N GLY A 104 -15.34 11.68 1.86
CA GLY A 104 -14.02 11.17 1.48
C GLY A 104 -14.10 9.79 0.83
N ILE A 105 -13.12 8.94 1.10
CA ILE A 105 -13.02 7.58 0.55
C ILE A 105 -12.86 6.57 1.68
N LEU A 106 -13.57 5.46 1.62
CA LEU A 106 -13.34 4.29 2.45
C LEU A 106 -12.33 3.36 1.74
N LEU A 107 -11.18 3.11 2.35
CA LEU A 107 -10.27 2.03 1.95
C LEU A 107 -10.64 0.77 2.72
N PHE A 108 -11.28 -0.16 2.02
CA PHE A 108 -11.68 -1.46 2.57
C PHE A 108 -10.53 -2.45 2.38
N ASP A 109 -9.69 -2.58 3.42
CA ASP A 109 -8.41 -3.30 3.36
C ASP A 109 -8.59 -4.76 3.80
N GLU A 110 -8.58 -5.65 2.81
CA GLU A 110 -8.61 -7.11 2.97
C GLU A 110 -7.21 -7.76 2.84
N ASP A 111 -6.17 -6.94 2.76
CA ASP A 111 -4.79 -7.39 2.58
C ASP A 111 -4.18 -7.81 3.94
N SER A 112 -4.69 -8.92 4.50
CA SER A 112 -4.17 -9.51 5.72
C SER A 112 -4.03 -11.04 5.61
N PRO A 113 -2.88 -11.61 6.02
CA PRO A 113 -2.69 -13.06 6.09
C PRO A 113 -3.70 -13.76 7.00
N LYS A 114 -4.16 -13.12 8.09
CA LYS A 114 -5.15 -13.67 9.02
C LYS A 114 -6.48 -13.99 8.34
N LEU A 115 -6.82 -13.27 7.28
CA LEU A 115 -8.03 -13.51 6.52
C LEU A 115 -7.92 -14.75 5.60
N ASN A 116 -6.72 -15.31 5.39
CA ASN A 116 -6.57 -16.51 4.56
C ASN A 116 -7.07 -17.77 5.27
N GLU A 117 -7.05 -17.78 6.60
CA GLU A 117 -7.50 -18.90 7.43
C GLU A 117 -9.03 -18.88 7.68
N ALA A 118 -9.67 -17.74 7.44
CA ALA A 118 -11.09 -17.53 7.68
C ALA A 118 -11.90 -17.74 6.38
N VAL A 119 -12.17 -19.00 6.04
CA VAL A 119 -12.94 -19.36 4.83
C VAL A 119 -14.35 -18.73 4.87
N GLY A 120 -14.76 -18.12 3.76
CA GLY A 120 -16.07 -17.47 3.62
C GLY A 120 -16.26 -16.19 4.45
N PHE A 121 -15.29 -15.80 5.26
CA PHE A 121 -15.41 -14.63 6.13
C PHE A 121 -15.41 -13.30 5.32
N ARG A 122 -14.53 -13.19 4.34
CA ARG A 122 -14.44 -11.99 3.48
C ARG A 122 -15.74 -11.76 2.71
N GLU A 123 -16.29 -12.84 2.15
CA GLU A 123 -17.55 -12.81 1.40
C GLU A 123 -18.70 -12.33 2.27
N ARG A 124 -18.79 -12.81 3.51
CA ARG A 124 -19.79 -12.33 4.48
C ARG A 124 -19.60 -10.85 4.80
N VAL A 125 -18.39 -10.41 5.08
CA VAL A 125 -18.11 -8.99 5.39
C VAL A 125 -18.39 -8.09 4.18
N ARG A 126 -18.08 -8.53 2.96
CA ARG A 126 -18.44 -7.82 1.73
C ARG A 126 -19.94 -7.71 1.55
N ALA A 127 -20.67 -8.79 1.80
CA ALA A 127 -22.15 -8.77 1.73
C ALA A 127 -22.74 -7.76 2.72
N LEU A 128 -22.23 -7.69 3.96
CA LEU A 128 -22.64 -6.69 4.94
C LEU A 128 -22.34 -5.26 4.45
N LEU A 129 -21.17 -5.02 3.87
CA LEU A 129 -20.82 -3.73 3.30
C LEU A 129 -21.75 -3.35 2.15
N MET A 130 -22.03 -4.26 1.23
CA MET A 130 -22.91 -4.01 0.09
C MET A 130 -24.35 -3.73 0.52
N ASN A 131 -24.86 -4.45 1.53
CA ASN A 131 -26.19 -4.20 2.11
C ASN A 131 -26.29 -2.78 2.69
N GLN A 132 -25.29 -2.36 3.46
CA GLN A 132 -25.23 -1.01 4.03
C GLN A 132 -25.13 0.08 2.95
N MET A 133 -24.39 -0.17 1.87
CA MET A 133 -24.29 0.76 0.74
C MET A 133 -25.61 0.86 -0.04
N ALA A 134 -26.37 -0.22 -0.13
CA ALA A 134 -27.66 -0.24 -0.82
C ALA A 134 -28.73 0.64 -0.12
N GLU A 135 -28.60 0.88 1.17
CA GLU A 135 -29.46 1.80 1.92
C GLU A 135 -29.25 3.27 1.50
N HIS A 136 -28.03 3.61 1.00
CA HIS A 136 -27.65 4.97 0.60
C HIS A 136 -26.89 4.96 -0.74
N PRO A 137 -27.56 4.68 -1.87
CA PRO A 137 -26.90 4.55 -3.17
C PRO A 137 -26.15 5.82 -3.57
N GLY A 138 -24.89 5.65 -3.99
CA GLY A 138 -24.04 6.75 -4.48
C GLY A 138 -23.49 7.67 -3.41
N SER A 139 -23.76 7.41 -2.12
CA SER A 139 -23.27 8.24 -1.00
C SER A 139 -21.82 7.94 -0.60
N TYR A 140 -21.30 6.80 -1.00
CA TYR A 140 -19.98 6.34 -0.58
C TYR A 140 -19.10 5.97 -1.77
N ILE A 141 -17.81 6.32 -1.68
CA ILE A 141 -16.78 5.88 -2.60
C ILE A 141 -15.86 4.93 -1.86
N ILE A 142 -15.73 3.71 -2.39
CA ILE A 142 -14.94 2.64 -1.78
C ILE A 142 -13.77 2.27 -2.69
N ILE A 143 -12.63 2.09 -2.06
CA ILE A 143 -11.45 1.47 -2.67
C ILE A 143 -11.20 0.16 -1.94
N TYR A 144 -11.29 -0.96 -2.66
CA TYR A 144 -10.96 -2.28 -2.13
C TYR A 144 -9.46 -2.52 -2.26
N ALA A 145 -8.81 -3.03 -1.22
CA ALA A 145 -7.42 -3.48 -1.28
C ALA A 145 -7.37 -4.99 -1.01
N GLU A 146 -6.96 -5.75 -2.01
CA GLU A 146 -6.98 -7.21 -2.00
C GLU A 146 -5.60 -7.82 -2.21
N PRO A 147 -5.34 -9.04 -1.71
CA PRO A 147 -4.16 -9.81 -2.08
C PRO A 147 -4.24 -10.33 -3.52
N ARG A 148 -3.08 -10.53 -4.17
CA ARG A 148 -2.96 -10.92 -5.59
C ARG A 148 -3.71 -12.22 -5.95
N ASN A 149 -3.78 -13.17 -5.05
CA ASN A 149 -4.32 -14.51 -5.31
C ASN A 149 -5.85 -14.54 -5.45
N ARG A 150 -6.53 -13.41 -5.42
CA ARG A 150 -7.99 -13.31 -5.44
C ARG A 150 -8.60 -12.59 -6.65
N VAL A 151 -7.80 -12.22 -7.64
CA VAL A 151 -8.34 -11.74 -8.93
C VAL A 151 -9.28 -12.77 -9.58
N SER A 152 -9.11 -14.05 -9.25
CA SER A 152 -10.01 -15.11 -9.67
C SER A 152 -11.37 -15.12 -8.98
N GLY A 153 -11.52 -14.52 -7.80
CA GLY A 153 -12.82 -14.39 -7.11
C GLY A 153 -13.71 -13.28 -7.68
N ILE A 154 -13.12 -12.29 -8.34
CA ILE A 154 -13.86 -11.29 -9.11
C ILE A 154 -14.48 -11.92 -10.37
N ASN A 155 -13.86 -12.99 -10.90
CA ASN A 155 -14.35 -13.72 -12.09
C ASN A 155 -15.35 -14.86 -11.78
N GLY A 156 -15.56 -15.23 -10.50
CA GLY A 156 -16.40 -16.38 -10.12
C GLY A 156 -17.86 -16.02 -9.76
N ASP A 157 -18.05 -14.88 -9.08
CA ASP A 157 -19.40 -14.40 -8.68
C ASP A 157 -19.68 -12.95 -9.09
N ALA A 158 -18.82 -12.38 -9.91
CA ALA A 158 -18.79 -10.96 -10.22
C ALA A 158 -19.20 -10.62 -11.65
N GLU A 159 -20.12 -11.33 -12.25
CA GLU A 159 -20.83 -10.79 -13.43
C GLU A 159 -21.47 -9.43 -13.12
N HIS A 160 -21.62 -9.09 -11.82
CA HIS A 160 -22.25 -7.83 -11.40
C HIS A 160 -21.28 -6.78 -10.82
N MET A 161 -20.03 -7.13 -10.49
CA MET A 161 -19.06 -6.14 -9.97
C MET A 161 -17.96 -5.76 -10.98
N SER A 162 -17.64 -6.58 -11.97
CA SER A 162 -16.57 -6.32 -12.92
C SER A 162 -16.81 -5.09 -13.80
N ASP A 163 -18.05 -4.78 -14.10
CA ASP A 163 -18.44 -3.64 -14.94
C ASP A 163 -18.52 -2.31 -14.17
N LEU A 164 -18.46 -2.38 -12.82
CA LEU A 164 -18.66 -1.21 -11.96
C LEU A 164 -17.40 -0.74 -11.23
N VAL A 165 -16.27 -1.45 -11.33
CA VAL A 165 -15.07 -1.16 -10.53
C VAL A 165 -13.84 -1.03 -11.41
N ASN A 166 -13.08 0.06 -11.25
CA ASN A 166 -11.77 0.20 -11.88
C ASN A 166 -10.74 -0.70 -11.17
N VAL A 167 -10.01 -1.53 -11.91
CA VAL A 167 -9.03 -2.47 -11.32
C VAL A 167 -7.62 -2.00 -11.57
N LEU A 168 -6.81 -1.90 -10.50
CA LEU A 168 -5.38 -1.62 -10.55
C LEU A 168 -4.60 -2.83 -10.03
N VAL A 169 -3.81 -3.44 -10.90
CA VAL A 169 -2.97 -4.60 -10.55
C VAL A 169 -1.58 -4.11 -10.20
N PHE A 170 -1.17 -4.32 -8.94
CA PHE A 170 0.16 -3.98 -8.44
C PHE A 170 1.16 -5.09 -8.79
N GLU A 171 2.21 -4.72 -9.48
CA GLU A 171 3.34 -5.59 -9.76
C GLU A 171 4.32 -5.62 -8.58
N ASP A 172 5.02 -6.75 -8.43
CA ASP A 172 6.08 -6.85 -7.45
C ASP A 172 7.27 -5.96 -7.84
N TYR A 173 7.93 -5.38 -6.85
CA TYR A 173 9.09 -4.54 -7.11
C TYR A 173 10.28 -5.34 -7.65
N THR A 174 10.96 -4.79 -8.64
CA THR A 174 12.25 -5.28 -9.09
C THR A 174 13.35 -4.95 -8.07
N LYS A 175 14.50 -5.60 -8.21
CA LYS A 175 15.67 -5.30 -7.38
C LYS A 175 16.08 -3.83 -7.47
N GLU A 176 16.05 -3.27 -8.66
CA GLU A 176 16.39 -1.88 -8.95
C GLU A 176 15.42 -0.92 -8.27
N GLU A 177 14.13 -1.21 -8.32
CA GLU A 177 13.09 -0.42 -7.68
C GLU A 177 13.21 -0.42 -6.15
N LEU A 178 13.48 -1.59 -5.55
CA LEU A 178 13.72 -1.70 -4.10
C LEU A 178 14.97 -0.92 -3.68
N MET A 179 16.03 -0.95 -4.48
CA MET A 179 17.22 -0.13 -4.25
C MET A 179 16.92 1.37 -4.32
N ILE A 180 16.06 1.80 -5.25
CA ILE A 180 15.62 3.20 -5.33
C ILE A 180 14.80 3.58 -4.08
N ILE A 181 13.90 2.71 -3.62
CA ILE A 181 13.10 2.93 -2.41
C ILE A 181 14.02 3.09 -1.18
N LEU A 182 14.97 2.16 -1.01
CA LEU A 182 15.94 2.21 0.07
C LEU A 182 16.78 3.49 0.02
N LYS A 183 17.33 3.82 -1.14
CA LYS A 183 18.13 5.03 -1.35
C LYS A 183 17.36 6.29 -0.98
N ARG A 184 16.13 6.45 -1.49
CA ARG A 184 15.27 7.61 -1.20
C ARG A 184 14.94 7.73 0.30
N ARG A 185 14.81 6.61 1.00
CA ARG A 185 14.57 6.62 2.44
C ARG A 185 15.81 7.09 3.21
N LEU A 186 17.00 6.61 2.85
CA LEU A 186 18.27 7.05 3.45
C LEU A 186 18.57 8.53 3.17
N GLU A 187 18.27 9.00 1.95
CA GLU A 187 18.44 10.42 1.58
C GLU A 187 17.58 11.37 2.43
N LYS A 188 16.38 10.95 2.85
CA LYS A 188 15.56 11.72 3.80
C LYS A 188 16.25 11.91 5.15
N GLU A 189 17.04 10.91 5.57
CA GLU A 189 17.85 10.96 6.80
C GLU A 189 19.26 11.53 6.54
N ARG A 190 19.48 12.14 5.37
CA ARG A 190 20.79 12.68 4.93
C ARG A 190 21.91 11.65 4.93
N MET A 191 21.59 10.41 4.60
CA MET A 191 22.56 9.32 4.51
C MET A 191 22.79 8.89 3.07
N LYS A 192 24.03 8.53 2.75
CA LYS A 192 24.44 8.06 1.42
C LYS A 192 25.31 6.82 1.55
N MET A 193 24.97 5.76 0.84
CA MET A 193 25.75 4.53 0.82
C MET A 193 27.07 4.71 0.07
N THR A 194 28.17 4.20 0.63
CA THR A 194 29.42 3.99 -0.08
C THR A 194 29.25 2.97 -1.21
N ALA A 195 30.19 2.89 -2.15
CA ALA A 195 30.15 1.91 -3.24
C ALA A 195 30.08 0.46 -2.71
N THR A 196 30.89 0.15 -1.68
CA THR A 196 30.93 -1.17 -1.04
C THR A 196 29.63 -1.53 -0.31
N ALA A 197 29.03 -0.58 0.42
CA ALA A 197 27.74 -0.77 1.07
C ALA A 197 26.62 -0.98 0.05
N ARG A 198 26.62 -0.21 -1.04
CA ARG A 198 25.66 -0.34 -2.13
C ARG A 198 25.76 -1.71 -2.81
N GLN A 199 26.99 -2.16 -3.13
CA GLN A 199 27.19 -3.48 -3.73
C GLN A 199 26.65 -4.59 -2.81
N TYR A 200 26.93 -4.52 -1.51
CA TYR A 200 26.42 -5.47 -0.53
C TYR A 200 24.88 -5.50 -0.52
N MET A 201 24.24 -4.34 -0.44
CA MET A 201 22.77 -4.25 -0.45
C MET A 201 22.16 -4.69 -1.77
N THR A 202 22.86 -4.49 -2.90
CA THR A 202 22.40 -4.98 -4.21
C THR A 202 22.35 -6.51 -4.26
N VAL A 203 23.33 -7.19 -3.67
CA VAL A 203 23.37 -8.65 -3.57
C VAL A 203 22.25 -9.13 -2.64
N PHE A 204 22.14 -8.54 -1.43
CA PHE A 204 21.11 -8.86 -0.45
C PHE A 204 19.68 -8.71 -1.02
N ILE A 205 19.37 -7.57 -1.66
CA ILE A 205 18.06 -7.35 -2.25
C ILE A 205 17.83 -8.29 -3.44
N GLY A 206 18.89 -8.63 -4.19
CA GLY A 206 18.81 -9.61 -5.26
C GLY A 206 18.41 -10.99 -4.77
N SER A 207 18.95 -11.46 -3.64
CA SER A 207 18.53 -12.75 -3.04
C SER A 207 17.08 -12.73 -2.59
N LEU A 208 16.60 -11.62 -2.01
CA LEU A 208 15.20 -11.47 -1.60
C LEU A 208 14.20 -11.58 -2.77
N VAL A 209 14.55 -11.01 -3.93
CA VAL A 209 13.69 -11.05 -5.12
C VAL A 209 13.74 -12.42 -5.79
N ALA A 210 14.83 -13.16 -5.64
CA ALA A 210 15.02 -14.49 -6.22
C ALA A 210 14.31 -15.60 -5.44
N THR A 211 13.92 -15.38 -4.18
CA THR A 211 13.21 -16.37 -3.37
C THR A 211 11.76 -16.55 -3.85
N GLU A 212 11.20 -17.76 -3.71
CA GLU A 212 9.80 -18.04 -4.06
C GLU A 212 8.81 -17.21 -3.23
N GLU A 213 9.17 -16.83 -2.02
CA GLU A 213 8.40 -15.93 -1.15
C GLU A 213 8.64 -14.45 -1.47
N ARG A 214 8.45 -14.05 -2.74
CA ARG A 214 8.59 -12.65 -3.20
C ARG A 214 7.76 -11.63 -2.43
N SER A 215 6.73 -12.07 -1.70
CA SER A 215 5.91 -11.23 -0.83
C SER A 215 6.73 -10.48 0.24
N HIS A 216 7.93 -10.95 0.55
CA HIS A 216 8.85 -10.32 1.49
C HIS A 216 9.62 -9.14 0.87
N ALA A 217 9.87 -9.15 -0.44
CA ALA A 217 10.57 -8.10 -1.17
C ALA A 217 9.68 -6.87 -1.38
N SER A 218 9.38 -6.14 -0.31
CA SER A 218 8.37 -5.10 -0.28
C SER A 218 8.92 -3.73 0.15
N SER A 219 8.20 -2.68 -0.16
CA SER A 219 8.53 -1.33 0.30
C SER A 219 8.54 -1.19 1.82
N ARG A 220 7.76 -2.02 2.54
CA ARG A 220 7.76 -2.08 4.01
C ARG A 220 9.07 -2.63 4.54
N LEU A 221 9.58 -3.72 3.94
CA LEU A 221 10.88 -4.28 4.31
C LEU A 221 11.99 -3.26 4.06
N MET A 222 11.99 -2.58 2.92
CA MET A 222 12.99 -1.54 2.64
C MET A 222 12.96 -0.38 3.65
N ARG A 223 11.81 -0.06 4.20
CA ARG A 223 11.70 0.93 5.29
C ARG A 223 12.37 0.44 6.57
N ILE A 224 12.11 -0.79 6.97
CA ILE A 224 12.73 -1.40 8.15
C ILE A 224 14.25 -1.49 7.99
N VAL A 225 14.70 -1.94 6.83
CA VAL A 225 16.13 -2.02 6.49
C VAL A 225 16.76 -0.63 6.59
N ALA A 226 16.12 0.40 6.05
CA ALA A 226 16.61 1.78 6.13
C ALA A 226 16.72 2.27 7.59
N ASP A 227 15.68 2.05 8.40
CA ASP A 227 15.65 2.49 9.80
C ASP A 227 16.75 1.77 10.63
N LEU A 228 17.03 0.50 10.33
CA LEU A 228 18.14 -0.25 10.95
C LEU A 228 19.52 0.26 10.49
N ILE A 229 19.69 0.57 9.21
CA ILE A 229 20.92 1.19 8.68
C ILE A 229 21.18 2.53 9.40
N VAL A 230 20.16 3.37 9.52
CA VAL A 230 20.23 4.65 10.23
C VAL A 230 20.74 4.42 11.67
N ARG A 231 20.11 3.48 12.37
CA ARG A 231 20.51 3.15 13.76
C ARG A 231 21.96 2.68 13.84
N ASN A 232 22.39 1.76 12.97
CA ASN A 232 23.76 1.24 12.96
C ASN A 232 24.79 2.33 12.68
N CYS A 233 24.50 3.22 11.71
CA CYS A 233 25.35 4.37 11.41
C CYS A 233 25.52 5.29 12.63
N LEU A 234 24.42 5.65 13.29
CA LEU A 234 24.43 6.52 14.46
C LEU A 234 25.17 5.86 15.64
N GLN A 235 25.00 4.55 15.87
CA GLN A 235 25.74 3.81 16.88
C GLN A 235 27.24 3.77 16.59
N ARG A 236 27.64 3.56 15.34
CA ARG A 236 29.05 3.61 14.92
C ARG A 236 29.67 4.99 15.15
N MET A 237 28.95 6.04 14.80
CA MET A 237 29.42 7.41 15.00
C MET A 237 29.59 7.75 16.49
N ALA A 238 28.62 7.38 17.32
CA ALA A 238 28.68 7.58 18.75
C ALA A 238 29.91 6.88 19.39
N LYS A 239 30.21 5.64 18.95
CA LYS A 239 31.38 4.90 19.42
C LYS A 239 32.72 5.53 18.99
N SER A 240 32.74 6.27 17.88
CA SER A 240 33.95 6.93 17.37
C SER A 240 34.09 8.39 17.84
N ASN A 241 33.29 8.85 18.80
CA ASN A 241 33.24 10.25 19.26
C ASN A 241 33.08 11.29 18.13
N ARG A 242 32.56 10.87 16.97
CA ARG A 242 32.24 11.78 15.86
C ARG A 242 30.84 12.34 16.03
N THR A 243 30.77 13.60 16.36
CA THR A 243 29.50 14.36 16.29
C THR A 243 29.34 14.85 14.84
N SER A 244 28.26 14.42 14.16
CA SER A 244 27.92 15.06 12.89
C SER A 244 27.24 16.40 13.16
N THR A 245 27.66 17.42 12.47
CA THR A 245 26.90 18.66 12.41
C THR A 245 25.58 18.43 11.65
N VAL A 246 24.51 19.16 12.00
CA VAL A 246 23.15 19.01 11.43
C VAL A 246 23.12 19.11 9.89
N LYS A 247 24.22 19.53 9.26
CA LYS A 247 24.33 19.73 7.79
C LYS A 247 25.12 18.64 7.05
N GLU A 248 25.84 17.76 7.74
CA GLU A 248 26.71 16.78 7.08
C GLU A 248 25.93 15.57 6.56
N VAL A 249 26.30 15.09 5.36
CA VAL A 249 25.79 13.83 4.81
C VAL A 249 26.57 12.67 5.44
N ILE A 250 25.88 11.78 6.12
CA ILE A 250 26.47 10.62 6.77
C ILE A 250 26.72 9.52 5.74
N SER A 251 27.96 8.99 5.71
CA SER A 251 28.32 7.87 4.85
C SER A 251 27.98 6.54 5.49
N VAL A 252 27.08 5.77 4.87
CA VAL A 252 26.78 4.38 5.22
C VAL A 252 27.91 3.49 4.73
N GLN A 253 28.59 2.82 5.65
CA GLN A 253 29.70 1.91 5.37
C GLN A 253 29.25 0.45 5.29
N LYS A 254 30.10 -0.44 4.75
CA LYS A 254 29.80 -1.88 4.65
C LYS A 254 29.43 -2.49 6.02
N GLN A 255 30.10 -2.11 7.09
CA GLN A 255 29.79 -2.61 8.44
C GLN A 255 28.40 -2.25 8.96
N ASP A 256 27.82 -1.13 8.50
CA ASP A 256 26.48 -0.70 8.91
C ASP A 256 25.39 -1.57 8.26
N VAL A 257 25.70 -2.29 7.18
CA VAL A 257 24.79 -3.14 6.39
C VAL A 257 25.14 -4.63 6.49
N ALA A 258 26.25 -5.02 7.07
CA ALA A 258 26.73 -6.40 7.08
C ALA A 258 25.80 -7.39 7.81
N MET A 259 24.88 -6.91 8.65
CA MET A 259 23.89 -7.74 9.34
C MET A 259 22.76 -8.26 8.43
N PHE A 260 22.55 -7.65 7.27
CA PHE A 260 21.47 -8.04 6.40
C PHE A 260 21.84 -9.30 5.61
N THR A 261 21.32 -10.43 6.08
CA THR A 261 21.46 -11.77 5.49
C THR A 261 20.07 -12.39 5.30
N GLU A 262 19.97 -13.49 4.59
CA GLU A 262 18.71 -14.24 4.46
C GLU A 262 18.17 -14.68 5.83
N ALA A 263 19.05 -15.13 6.74
CA ALA A 263 18.69 -15.48 8.12
C ALA A 263 18.10 -14.28 8.90
N PHE A 264 18.58 -13.06 8.64
CA PHE A 264 18.01 -11.84 9.22
C PHE A 264 16.55 -11.64 8.81
N VAL A 265 16.23 -11.82 7.52
CA VAL A 265 14.85 -11.68 7.03
C VAL A 265 13.93 -12.71 7.66
N ALA A 266 14.35 -13.97 7.72
CA ALA A 266 13.61 -15.04 8.38
C ALA A 266 13.37 -14.73 9.86
N GLY A 267 14.35 -14.17 10.58
CA GLY A 267 14.23 -13.74 11.97
C GLY A 267 13.21 -12.61 12.15
N VAL A 268 13.31 -11.55 11.36
CA VAL A 268 12.38 -10.39 11.42
C VAL A 268 10.94 -10.79 11.10
N MET A 269 10.74 -11.73 10.18
CA MET A 269 9.41 -12.22 9.82
C MET A 269 8.82 -13.13 10.91
N ASN A 270 9.64 -14.00 11.52
CA ASN A 270 9.20 -14.89 12.60
C ASN A 270 8.86 -14.12 13.89
N GLU A 271 9.64 -13.11 14.27
CA GLU A 271 9.33 -12.25 15.42
C GLU A 271 8.01 -11.48 15.23
N ARG A 272 7.73 -11.02 14.03
CA ARG A 272 6.46 -10.34 13.73
C ARG A 272 5.25 -11.25 13.81
N LYS A 273 5.37 -12.52 13.37
CA LYS A 273 4.34 -13.54 13.59
C LYS A 273 4.06 -13.75 15.09
N ARG A 274 5.09 -13.71 15.94
CA ARG A 274 4.94 -13.86 17.41
C ARG A 274 4.31 -12.65 18.11
N ILE A 275 4.54 -11.43 17.61
CA ILE A 275 4.10 -10.19 18.27
C ILE A 275 2.75 -9.69 17.71
N GLY A 276 2.17 -10.38 16.71
CA GLY A 276 0.89 -10.00 16.12
C GLY A 276 0.93 -8.69 15.28
N PHE A 277 2.11 -8.27 14.86
CA PHE A 277 2.34 -7.07 14.03
C PHE A 277 2.40 -7.37 12.52
N ILE A 278 1.67 -8.39 12.07
CA ILE A 278 1.50 -8.66 10.63
C ILE A 278 0.08 -8.31 10.23
#